data_850b3693da4e6dc12283e525c1c9fbcd
#
_entry.id   850b3693da4e6dc12283e525c1c9fbcd
#
_cell.length_a   1.000
_cell.length_b   1.000
_cell.length_c   1.000
_cell.angle_alpha   90.00
_cell.angle_beta   90.00
_cell.angle_gamma   90.00
#
_symmetry.space_group_name_H-M   'P 1'
#
loop_
_entity.id
_entity.type
_entity.pdbx_description
1 polymer ?
#
loop_
_entity_poly.entity_id
_entity_poly.type
_entity_poly.pdbx_seq_one_letter_code
_entity_poly.pdbx_strand_id
1 'polypeptide(L)'
;MALDVRPARADDAHTGMCAASAVVEPAATGIFGDNLDSHLSEQDRRCLTVVLNEAAPAQTARWTLADGTLMLVTPGRERGTRGGRFCRDLRATVLEGTKTDTDYVTACRVGTGPWGPVS
;
A
#
# COMPACT_ATOMS: atom_id res chain seq x y z
N MET A 1 -17.27 6.77 -16.35
CA MET A 1 -16.74 6.68 -15.86
C MET A 1 -16.42 6.43 -15.28
N ALA A 2 -16.91 6.36 -15.21
CA ALA A 2 -16.53 6.26 -14.47
C ALA A 2 -16.10 5.85 -14.00
N LEU A 3 -16.36 6.00 -13.91
CA LEU A 3 -15.69 5.68 -13.38
C LEU A 3 -15.65 5.32 -12.83
N ASP A 4 -16.07 5.38 -12.83
CA ASP A 4 -15.92 5.00 -12.15
C ASP A 4 -15.85 4.96 -11.34
N VAL A 5 -15.96 5.18 -11.65
CA VAL A 5 -15.96 5.26 -10.68
C VAL A 5 -16.27 4.51 -9.98
N ARG A 6 -16.44 4.26 -10.12
CA ARG A 6 -16.88 3.52 -9.36
C ARG A 6 -16.39 3.43 -8.23
N PRO A 7 -17.03 3.62 -7.59
CA PRO A 7 -16.46 3.80 -6.43
C PRO A 7 -15.70 2.69 -6.09
N ALA A 8 -14.73 2.91 -5.90
CA ALA A 8 -13.92 1.95 -5.67
C ALA A 8 -14.51 0.95 -4.89
N ARG A 9 -14.59 -0.15 -5.38
CA ARG A 9 -14.96 -1.23 -4.60
C ARG A 9 -13.77 -1.68 -3.84
N ALA A 10 -14.02 -2.19 -2.67
CA ALA A 10 -12.98 -2.54 -1.73
C ALA A 10 -11.95 -3.48 -2.31
N ASP A 11 -12.36 -4.38 -3.14
CA ASP A 11 -11.44 -5.35 -3.68
C ASP A 11 -10.83 -4.93 -5.00
N ASP A 12 -11.06 -3.67 -5.42
CA ASP A 12 -10.54 -3.22 -6.68
C ASP A 12 -9.02 -3.33 -6.76
N ALA A 13 -8.32 -3.02 -5.67
CA ALA A 13 -6.89 -3.10 -5.70
C ALA A 13 -6.42 -4.53 -5.90
N HIS A 14 -7.08 -5.49 -5.28
CA HIS A 14 -6.72 -6.90 -5.46
C HIS A 14 -7.08 -7.42 -6.84
N THR A 15 -8.25 -7.04 -7.34
CA THR A 15 -8.71 -7.56 -8.62
C THR A 15 -8.18 -6.75 -9.79
N GLY A 16 -7.88 -5.49 -9.58
CA GLY A 16 -7.34 -4.63 -10.62
C GLY A 16 -5.85 -4.44 -10.45
N MET A 17 -5.47 -3.57 -9.53
CA MET A 17 -4.09 -3.17 -9.37
C MET A 17 -3.20 -4.30 -8.87
N CYS A 18 -3.69 -5.10 -7.93
CA CYS A 18 -2.87 -6.10 -7.26
C CYS A 18 -3.02 -7.51 -7.79
N ALA A 19 -4.07 -7.79 -8.54
CA ALA A 19 -4.46 -9.18 -8.80
C ALA A 19 -3.34 -10.03 -9.37
N ALA A 20 -2.76 -9.62 -10.47
CA ALA A 20 -1.71 -10.42 -11.11
C ALA A 20 -0.33 -10.02 -10.63
N SER A 21 -0.09 -8.73 -10.52
CA SER A 21 1.24 -8.23 -10.20
C SER A 21 1.68 -8.61 -8.80
N ALA A 22 0.74 -8.72 -7.87
CA ALA A 22 1.08 -9.03 -6.49
C ALA A 22 1.80 -10.36 -6.36
N VAL A 23 1.58 -11.26 -7.33
CA VAL A 23 2.21 -12.57 -7.28
C VAL A 23 3.71 -12.48 -7.52
N VAL A 24 4.14 -11.56 -8.38
CA VAL A 24 5.54 -11.47 -8.78
C VAL A 24 6.30 -10.32 -8.12
N GLU A 25 5.60 -9.39 -7.50
CA GLU A 25 6.27 -8.26 -6.88
C GLU A 25 6.88 -8.68 -5.55
N PRO A 26 8.07 -8.15 -5.24
CA PRO A 26 8.64 -8.43 -3.92
C PRO A 26 7.79 -7.78 -2.83
N ALA A 27 7.62 -8.46 -1.73
CA ALA A 27 6.80 -7.96 -0.63
C ALA A 27 7.46 -6.76 0.03
N ALA A 28 6.69 -5.71 0.26
CA ALA A 28 7.14 -4.60 1.07
C ALA A 28 7.18 -5.06 2.53
N THR A 29 8.21 -4.68 3.27
CA THR A 29 8.37 -5.17 4.63
C THR A 29 8.68 -4.03 5.59
N GLY A 30 8.15 -4.15 6.80
CA GLY A 30 8.54 -3.29 7.91
C GLY A 30 8.16 -1.83 7.76
N ILE A 31 7.21 -1.50 6.89
CA ILE A 31 6.87 -0.11 6.61
C ILE A 31 6.03 0.49 7.74
N PHE A 32 5.11 -0.29 8.28
CA PHE A 32 4.20 0.20 9.31
C PHE A 32 4.65 -0.25 10.68
N GLY A 33 4.06 0.34 11.72
CA GLY A 33 4.30 -0.11 13.08
C GLY A 33 3.72 -1.50 13.29
N ASP A 34 4.13 -2.13 14.38
CA ASP A 34 3.79 -3.53 14.65
C ASP A 34 2.29 -3.78 14.62
N ASN A 35 1.52 -2.83 15.12
CA ASN A 35 0.08 -2.99 15.21
C ASN A 35 -0.54 -3.17 13.84
N LEU A 36 -0.25 -2.25 12.93
CA LEU A 36 -0.80 -2.31 11.58
C LEU A 36 -0.16 -3.43 10.80
N ASP A 37 1.15 -3.60 10.94
CA ASP A 37 1.88 -4.59 10.16
C ASP A 37 1.41 -6.01 10.47
N SER A 38 0.91 -6.24 11.68
CA SER A 38 0.45 -7.57 12.06
C SER A 38 -0.80 -8.01 11.30
N HIS A 39 -1.53 -7.08 10.70
CA HIS A 39 -2.69 -7.42 9.88
C HIS A 39 -2.31 -7.88 8.49
N LEU A 40 -1.07 -7.68 8.06
CA LEU A 40 -0.70 -7.87 6.67
C LEU A 40 -0.14 -9.27 6.43
N SER A 41 -0.74 -9.99 5.49
CA SER A 41 -0.16 -11.23 4.98
C SER A 41 0.92 -10.88 3.96
N GLU A 42 1.65 -11.87 3.49
CA GLU A 42 2.63 -11.65 2.44
C GLU A 42 1.97 -11.14 1.18
N GLN A 43 0.79 -11.66 0.86
CA GLN A 43 0.05 -11.21 -0.30
C GLN A 43 -0.35 -9.73 -0.16
N ASP A 44 -0.77 -9.34 1.03
CA ASP A 44 -1.09 -7.94 1.29
C ASP A 44 0.13 -7.05 1.11
N ARG A 45 1.29 -7.51 1.55
CA ARG A 45 2.52 -6.74 1.40
C ARG A 45 2.93 -6.61 -0.06
N ARG A 46 2.67 -7.62 -0.86
CA ARG A 46 2.92 -7.54 -2.30
C ARG A 46 1.96 -6.57 -2.95
N CYS A 47 0.71 -6.58 -2.52
CA CYS A 47 -0.26 -5.61 -3.00
C CYS A 47 0.18 -4.19 -2.66
N LEU A 48 0.69 -4.00 -1.46
CA LEU A 48 1.21 -2.70 -1.06
C LEU A 48 2.34 -2.25 -1.98
N THR A 49 3.21 -3.17 -2.38
CA THR A 49 4.27 -2.85 -3.34
C THR A 49 3.69 -2.34 -4.66
N VAL A 50 2.66 -3.00 -5.15
CA VAL A 50 2.02 -2.58 -6.40
C VAL A 50 1.44 -1.17 -6.25
N VAL A 51 0.79 -0.91 -5.13
CA VAL A 51 0.23 0.42 -4.87
C VAL A 51 1.34 1.46 -4.84
N LEU A 52 2.43 1.17 -4.17
CA LEU A 52 3.55 2.10 -4.08
C LEU A 52 4.18 2.38 -5.44
N ASN A 53 4.22 1.37 -6.31
CA ASN A 53 4.81 1.53 -7.63
C ASN A 53 3.87 2.24 -8.60
N GLU A 54 2.58 2.03 -8.50
CA GLU A 54 1.68 2.37 -9.58
C GLU A 54 0.60 3.39 -9.25
N ALA A 55 0.25 3.58 -7.98
CA ALA A 55 -0.82 4.50 -7.65
C ALA A 55 -0.39 5.94 -7.86
N ALA A 56 -1.28 6.75 -8.42
CA ALA A 56 -1.04 8.17 -8.57
C ALA A 56 -1.04 8.84 -7.19
N PRO A 57 -0.35 9.98 -7.04
CA PRO A 57 -0.41 10.71 -5.78
C PRO A 57 -1.84 11.01 -5.40
N ALA A 58 -2.14 10.82 -4.12
CA ALA A 58 -3.46 11.04 -3.53
C ALA A 58 -4.53 10.05 -4.00
N GLN A 59 -4.18 9.07 -4.80
CA GLN A 59 -5.10 8.02 -5.18
C GLN A 59 -5.18 6.99 -4.06
N THR A 60 -6.37 6.76 -3.53
CA THR A 60 -6.55 5.79 -2.45
C THR A 60 -6.85 4.42 -3.02
N ALA A 61 -6.04 3.46 -2.62
CA ALA A 61 -6.30 2.06 -2.90
C ALA A 61 -6.96 1.44 -1.67
N ARG A 62 -7.90 0.54 -1.90
CA ARG A 62 -8.55 -0.13 -0.79
C ARG A 62 -8.77 -1.59 -1.13
N TRP A 63 -8.56 -2.45 -0.15
CA TRP A 63 -8.80 -3.86 -0.33
C TRP A 63 -8.99 -4.50 1.04
N THR A 64 -9.57 -5.72 1.02
CA THR A 64 -9.75 -6.48 2.24
C THR A 64 -8.50 -7.30 2.48
N LEU A 65 -7.97 -7.19 3.68
CA LEU A 65 -6.79 -7.95 4.07
C LEU A 65 -7.14 -9.41 4.27
N ALA A 66 -6.12 -10.24 4.37
CA ALA A 66 -6.32 -11.67 4.53
C ALA A 66 -7.13 -12.01 5.77
N ASP A 67 -7.03 -11.18 6.81
CA ASP A 67 -7.77 -11.42 8.04
C ASP A 67 -9.18 -10.83 8.04
N GLY A 68 -9.60 -10.27 6.92
CA GLY A 68 -10.95 -9.70 6.80
C GLY A 68 -11.04 -8.23 7.12
N THR A 69 -9.95 -7.62 7.53
CA THR A 69 -9.92 -6.19 7.85
C THR A 69 -9.84 -5.38 6.57
N LEU A 70 -10.49 -4.23 6.53
CA LEU A 70 -10.41 -3.37 5.36
C LEU A 70 -9.24 -2.41 5.49
N MET A 71 -8.45 -2.29 4.43
CA MET A 71 -7.31 -1.39 4.42
C MET A 71 -7.45 -0.35 3.32
N LEU A 72 -7.11 0.89 3.65
CA LEU A 72 -7.06 1.99 2.70
C LEU A 72 -5.65 2.57 2.73
N VAL A 73 -5.06 2.77 1.56
CA VAL A 73 -3.71 3.33 1.47
C VAL A 73 -3.72 4.47 0.47
N THR A 74 -3.23 5.62 0.89
CA THR A 74 -3.16 6.80 0.03
C THR A 74 -1.70 7.24 -0.02
N PRO A 75 -1.01 6.98 -1.15
CA PRO A 75 0.38 7.40 -1.27
C PRO A 75 0.48 8.85 -1.70
N GLY A 76 1.55 9.49 -1.30
CA GLY A 76 1.88 10.82 -1.77
C GLY A 76 2.71 10.75 -3.03
N ARG A 77 3.36 11.88 -3.35
CA ARG A 77 4.22 11.97 -4.52
C ARG A 77 5.52 11.23 -4.27
N GLU A 78 6.01 10.56 -5.30
CA GLU A 78 7.31 9.93 -5.23
C GLU A 78 8.39 10.98 -5.31
N ARG A 79 9.43 10.85 -4.50
CA ARG A 79 10.55 11.77 -4.55
C ARG A 79 11.85 10.99 -4.45
N GLY A 80 12.82 11.42 -5.26
CA GLY A 80 14.16 10.85 -5.20
C GLY A 80 14.96 11.50 -4.10
N THR A 81 15.91 10.76 -3.57
CA THR A 81 16.85 11.27 -2.60
C THR A 81 18.25 10.96 -3.09
N ARG A 82 19.24 11.46 -2.37
CA ARG A 82 20.61 11.15 -2.69
C ARG A 82 20.84 9.65 -2.57
N GLY A 83 21.72 9.12 -3.40
CA GLY A 83 22.06 7.72 -3.33
C GLY A 83 21.09 6.81 -4.06
N GLY A 84 20.24 7.36 -4.91
CA GLY A 84 19.35 6.55 -5.73
C GLY A 84 18.17 5.97 -4.97
N ARG A 85 17.80 6.60 -3.87
CA ARG A 85 16.67 6.17 -3.09
C ARG A 85 15.42 6.92 -3.53
N PHE A 86 14.30 6.23 -3.58
CA PHE A 86 13.00 6.81 -3.89
C PHE A 86 12.07 6.57 -2.73
N CYS A 87 11.35 7.60 -2.33
CA CYS A 87 10.48 7.52 -1.16
C CYS A 87 9.12 8.08 -1.48
N ARG A 88 8.11 7.54 -0.81
CA ARG A 88 6.73 8.06 -0.86
C ARG A 88 6.18 8.10 0.55
N ASP A 89 5.51 9.19 0.87
CA ASP A 89 4.76 9.23 2.11
C ASP A 89 3.46 8.46 1.90
N LEU A 90 3.00 7.82 2.95
CA LEU A 90 1.78 7.03 2.92
C LEU A 90 0.90 7.38 4.09
N ARG A 91 -0.40 7.40 3.82
CA ARG A 91 -1.39 7.33 4.89
C ARG A 91 -2.09 5.99 4.74
N ALA A 92 -2.05 5.17 5.76
CA ALA A 92 -2.71 3.87 5.75
C ALA A 92 -3.71 3.79 6.88
N THR A 93 -4.91 3.32 6.56
CA THR A 93 -5.98 3.19 7.54
C THR A 93 -6.50 1.77 7.51
N VAL A 94 -6.68 1.19 8.68
CA VAL A 94 -7.26 -0.13 8.82
C VAL A 94 -8.58 0.02 9.58
N LEU A 95 -9.63 -0.57 9.01
CA LEU A 95 -10.95 -0.55 9.61
C LEU A 95 -11.32 -1.95 10.07
N GLU A 96 -11.47 -2.09 11.37
CA GLU A 96 -11.80 -3.37 11.98
C GLU A 96 -13.06 -3.18 12.82
N GLY A 97 -14.19 -3.51 12.28
CA GLY A 97 -15.45 -3.24 12.94
C GLY A 97 -15.64 -1.73 13.07
N THR A 98 -15.78 -1.25 14.30
CA THR A 98 -15.90 0.18 14.56
C THR A 98 -14.56 0.83 14.86
N LYS A 99 -13.49 0.05 14.85
CA LYS A 99 -12.18 0.55 15.18
C LYS A 99 -11.46 1.03 13.93
N THR A 100 -10.78 2.14 14.05
CA THR A 100 -10.02 2.72 12.95
C THR A 100 -8.62 3.06 13.44
N ASP A 101 -7.62 2.51 12.77
CA ASP A 101 -6.23 2.85 13.06
C ASP A 101 -5.61 3.46 11.80
N THR A 102 -4.92 4.58 11.97
CA THR A 102 -4.28 5.26 10.86
C THR A 102 -2.82 5.51 11.19
N ASP A 103 -1.96 5.16 10.23
CA ASP A 103 -0.52 5.45 10.32
C ASP A 103 -0.13 6.37 9.19
N TYR A 104 0.79 7.28 9.50
CA TYR A 104 1.44 8.15 8.53
C TYR A 104 2.91 7.77 8.51
N VAL A 105 3.38 7.23 7.41
CA VAL A 105 4.74 6.71 7.31
C VAL A 105 5.36 7.10 5.99
N THR A 106 6.66 6.88 5.88
CA THR A 106 7.37 7.04 4.62
C THR A 106 7.96 5.70 4.25
N ALA A 107 7.72 5.27 3.03
CA ALA A 107 8.30 4.05 2.47
C ALA A 107 9.36 4.43 1.46
N CYS A 108 10.46 3.70 1.44
CA CYS A 108 11.55 3.97 0.52
C CYS A 108 12.04 2.69 -0.14
N ARG A 109 12.64 2.84 -1.31
CA ARG A 109 13.33 1.73 -1.98
C ARG A 109 14.60 2.26 -2.63
N VAL A 110 15.55 1.38 -2.86
CA VAL A 110 16.78 1.70 -3.58
C VAL A 110 16.68 1.04 -4.95
N GLY A 111 16.78 1.87 -6.00
CA GLY A 111 16.63 1.36 -7.35
C GLY A 111 15.31 0.66 -7.55
N THR A 112 15.34 -0.58 -7.99
CA THR A 112 14.14 -1.40 -8.18
C THR A 112 13.95 -2.41 -7.06
N GLY A 113 14.64 -2.23 -5.95
CA GLY A 113 14.52 -3.14 -4.83
C GLY A 113 13.18 -3.03 -4.11
N PRO A 114 12.98 -3.85 -3.10
CA PRO A 114 11.72 -3.83 -2.38
C PRO A 114 11.55 -2.54 -1.56
N TRP A 115 10.31 -2.14 -1.39
CA TRP A 115 9.98 -1.01 -0.53
C TRP A 115 10.16 -1.44 0.93
N GLY A 116 10.68 -0.54 1.72
CA GLY A 116 10.87 -0.77 3.14
C GLY A 116 10.74 0.53 3.92
N PRO A 117 11.04 0.50 5.22
CA PRO A 117 10.94 1.70 6.03
C PRO A 117 12.07 2.66 5.67
N VAL A 118 11.83 3.94 5.97
CA VAL A 118 12.90 4.91 5.87
C VAL A 118 13.86 4.66 7.03
N SER A 119 15.12 4.66 6.77
CA SER A 119 16.08 4.37 7.84
C SER A 119 17.37 5.12 7.65
#